data_f54f25d2d776a31de38a619eca91c523
#
_entry.id   f54f25d2d776a31de38a619eca91c523
#
_cell.length_a   1.000
_cell.length_b   1.000
_cell.length_c   1.000
_cell.angle_alpha   90.00
_cell.angle_beta   90.00
_cell.angle_gamma   90.00
#
_symmetry.space_group_name_H-M   'P 1'
#
loop_
_entity.id
_entity.type
_entity.pdbx_description
1 polymer ?
#
loop_
_entity_poly.entity_id
_entity_poly.type
_entity_poly.pdbx_seq_one_letter_code
_entity_poly.pdbx_strand_id
1 'polypeptide(L)'
;MARIAGVDLPEQKRVDIGLTYIFGIGRSNVVIILKKSGVEASKRVKDLTEEEVNKLQKAMEQIKVEGDLRREIEQNIRRLEDIGSYRGLRHRKNLPARGQRTRSNARTRRGKRKTVGAIKKELVVTKPAPSA
;
A
#
# COMPACT_ATOMS: atom_id res chain seq x y z
N MET A 1 -2.67 1.51 -23.80
CA MET A 1 -2.17 1.41 -22.39
C MET A 1 -2.07 -0.05 -22.00
N ALA A 2 -0.88 -0.51 -21.61
CA ALA A 2 -0.71 -1.88 -21.14
C ALA A 2 -1.27 -1.99 -19.71
N ARG A 3 -2.29 -2.83 -19.53
CA ARG A 3 -2.91 -3.10 -18.22
C ARG A 3 -2.52 -4.49 -17.75
N ILE A 4 -1.87 -4.56 -16.57
CA ILE A 4 -1.38 -5.81 -15.99
C ILE A 4 -1.85 -5.92 -14.55
N ALA A 5 -2.39 -7.08 -14.16
CA ALA A 5 -2.98 -7.31 -12.84
C ALA A 5 -4.00 -6.23 -12.41
N GLY A 6 -4.75 -5.66 -13.36
CA GLY A 6 -5.72 -4.61 -13.10
C GLY A 6 -5.14 -3.19 -12.94
N VAL A 7 -3.82 -3.02 -13.05
CA VAL A 7 -3.13 -1.73 -12.92
C VAL A 7 -2.66 -1.24 -14.28
N ASP A 8 -2.93 0.03 -14.58
CA ASP A 8 -2.44 0.68 -15.80
C ASP A 8 -0.98 1.09 -15.60
N LEU A 9 -0.11 0.63 -16.48
CA LEU A 9 1.31 0.91 -16.40
C LEU A 9 1.67 2.22 -17.10
N PRO A 10 2.64 2.99 -16.58
CA PRO A 10 3.10 4.23 -17.20
C PRO A 10 3.85 3.94 -18.50
N GLU A 11 3.34 4.39 -19.63
CA GLU A 11 3.81 4.08 -20.98
C GLU A 11 5.26 4.49 -21.26
N GLN A 12 5.67 5.64 -20.70
CA GLN A 12 6.98 6.20 -20.95
C GLN A 12 8.11 5.54 -20.14
N LYS A 13 7.76 4.73 -19.16
CA LYS A 13 8.75 4.06 -18.30
C LYS A 13 9.24 2.77 -18.92
N ARG A 14 10.44 2.34 -18.51
CA ARG A 14 10.95 1.01 -18.81
C ARG A 14 10.09 -0.04 -18.10
N VAL A 15 10.02 -1.23 -18.69
CA VAL A 15 9.21 -2.33 -18.14
C VAL A 15 9.63 -2.70 -16.72
N ASP A 16 10.92 -2.72 -16.42
CA ASP A 16 11.44 -2.99 -15.08
C ASP A 16 10.94 -2.00 -14.02
N ILE A 17 10.84 -0.71 -14.39
CA ILE A 17 10.30 0.33 -13.51
C ILE A 17 8.77 0.31 -13.52
N GLY A 18 8.16 0.12 -14.69
CA GLY A 18 6.70 0.07 -14.84
C GLY A 18 6.06 -0.99 -13.97
N LEU A 19 6.62 -2.20 -13.91
CA LEU A 19 6.12 -3.29 -13.08
C LEU A 19 6.18 -3.00 -11.57
N THR A 20 7.09 -2.14 -11.10
CA THR A 20 7.16 -1.77 -9.68
C THR A 20 5.99 -0.89 -9.21
N TYR A 21 5.16 -0.39 -10.12
CA TYR A 21 3.92 0.33 -9.75
C TYR A 21 2.84 -0.62 -9.24
N ILE A 22 2.96 -1.92 -9.54
CA ILE A 22 2.03 -2.95 -9.04
C ILE A 22 2.38 -3.26 -7.57
N PHE A 23 1.40 -3.15 -6.69
CA PHE A 23 1.60 -3.43 -5.27
C PHE A 23 2.00 -4.90 -5.04
N GLY A 24 3.12 -5.12 -4.37
CA GLY A 24 3.71 -6.44 -4.13
C GLY A 24 4.88 -6.77 -5.06
N ILE A 25 5.12 -5.97 -6.11
CA ILE A 25 6.24 -6.15 -7.01
C ILE A 25 7.29 -5.08 -6.72
N GLY A 26 8.42 -5.51 -6.18
CA GLY A 26 9.59 -4.67 -5.94
C GLY A 26 10.70 -4.96 -6.95
N ARG A 27 11.77 -4.18 -6.89
CA ARG A 27 12.92 -4.32 -7.82
C ARG A 27 13.48 -5.74 -7.91
N SER A 28 13.55 -6.46 -6.80
CA SER A 28 14.03 -7.85 -6.77
C SER A 28 13.09 -8.81 -7.48
N ASN A 29 11.77 -8.67 -7.24
CA ASN A 29 10.77 -9.54 -7.84
C ASN A 29 10.63 -9.31 -9.34
N VAL A 30 10.76 -8.06 -9.81
CA VAL A 30 10.73 -7.70 -11.23
C VAL A 30 11.78 -8.50 -12.02
N VAL A 31 13.01 -8.63 -11.51
CA VAL A 31 14.07 -9.38 -12.19
C VAL A 31 13.67 -10.85 -12.38
N ILE A 32 13.03 -11.44 -11.38
CA ILE A 32 12.57 -12.84 -11.44
C ILE A 32 11.45 -12.98 -12.48
N ILE A 33 10.48 -12.05 -12.48
CA ILE A 33 9.35 -12.04 -13.41
C ILE A 33 9.85 -11.88 -14.85
N LEU A 34 10.74 -10.94 -15.11
CA LEU A 34 11.30 -10.70 -16.43
C LEU A 34 12.12 -11.90 -16.95
N LYS A 35 12.90 -12.54 -16.08
CA LYS A 35 13.61 -13.78 -16.45
C LYS A 35 12.66 -14.91 -16.82
N LYS A 36 11.54 -15.07 -16.10
CA LYS A 36 10.54 -16.10 -16.39
C LYS A 36 9.76 -15.83 -17.66
N SER A 37 9.41 -14.56 -17.92
CA SER A 37 8.65 -14.16 -19.11
C SER A 37 9.51 -14.03 -20.38
N GLY A 38 10.84 -13.91 -20.25
CA GLY A 38 11.74 -13.68 -21.36
C GLY A 38 11.62 -12.29 -21.99
N VAL A 39 11.03 -11.33 -21.29
CA VAL A 39 10.85 -9.96 -21.76
C VAL A 39 12.05 -9.11 -21.36
N GLU A 40 12.53 -8.29 -22.29
CA GLU A 40 13.68 -7.42 -22.07
C GLU A 40 13.36 -6.28 -21.09
N ALA A 41 14.19 -6.11 -20.07
CA ALA A 41 13.97 -5.11 -19.00
C ALA A 41 14.09 -3.66 -19.49
N SER A 42 14.92 -3.41 -20.51
CA SER A 42 15.20 -2.08 -21.06
C SER A 42 14.08 -1.54 -21.94
N LYS A 43 13.21 -2.42 -22.46
CA LYS A 43 12.10 -2.06 -23.31
C LYS A 43 11.12 -1.11 -22.61
N ARG A 44 10.51 -0.18 -23.31
CA ARG A 44 9.49 0.71 -22.74
C ARG A 44 8.13 0.03 -22.73
N VAL A 45 7.29 0.41 -21.76
CA VAL A 45 5.94 -0.16 -21.62
C VAL A 45 5.08 0.03 -22.87
N LYS A 46 5.22 1.16 -23.57
CA LYS A 46 4.51 1.46 -24.80
C LYS A 46 4.86 0.51 -25.98
N ASP A 47 6.09 -0.04 -25.96
CA ASP A 47 6.62 -0.89 -27.04
C ASP A 47 6.37 -2.38 -26.79
N LEU A 48 5.62 -2.72 -25.70
CA LEU A 48 5.23 -4.08 -25.39
C LEU A 48 4.19 -4.60 -26.39
N THR A 49 4.40 -5.81 -26.89
CA THR A 49 3.40 -6.54 -27.68
C THR A 49 2.38 -7.21 -26.77
N GLU A 50 1.20 -7.52 -27.30
CA GLU A 50 0.16 -8.24 -26.54
C GLU A 50 0.63 -9.62 -26.05
N GLU A 51 1.46 -10.30 -26.85
CA GLU A 51 2.06 -11.58 -26.46
C GLU A 51 2.99 -11.43 -25.24
N GLU A 52 3.79 -10.37 -25.21
CA GLU A 52 4.68 -10.08 -24.08
C GLU A 52 3.89 -9.73 -22.82
N VAL A 53 2.80 -8.97 -22.95
CA VAL A 53 1.88 -8.65 -21.85
C VAL A 53 1.29 -9.93 -21.28
N ASN A 54 0.83 -10.84 -22.14
CA ASN A 54 0.28 -12.14 -21.72
C ASN A 54 1.33 -13.02 -21.01
N LYS A 55 2.58 -13.03 -21.50
CA LYS A 55 3.69 -13.74 -20.82
C LYS A 55 3.99 -13.16 -19.45
N LEU A 56 3.98 -11.84 -19.32
CA LEU A 56 4.15 -11.15 -18.02
C LEU A 56 3.00 -11.48 -17.06
N GLN A 57 1.75 -11.48 -17.53
CA GLN A 57 0.60 -11.86 -16.70
C GLN A 57 0.72 -13.29 -16.18
N LYS A 58 1.02 -14.26 -17.06
CA LYS A 58 1.24 -15.65 -16.66
C LYS A 58 2.37 -15.82 -15.66
N ALA A 59 3.48 -15.07 -15.84
CA ALA A 59 4.60 -15.10 -14.90
C ALA A 59 4.23 -14.54 -13.50
N MET A 60 3.25 -13.63 -13.45
CA MET A 60 2.78 -13.01 -12.20
C MET A 60 1.68 -13.79 -11.49
N GLU A 61 0.93 -14.68 -12.16
CA GLU A 61 -0.12 -15.52 -11.56
C GLU A 61 0.36 -16.33 -10.35
N GLN A 62 1.65 -16.65 -10.32
CA GLN A 62 2.27 -17.38 -9.21
C GLN A 62 2.55 -16.50 -7.97
N ILE A 63 2.39 -15.20 -8.10
CA ILE A 63 2.73 -14.22 -7.06
C ILE A 63 1.47 -13.47 -6.66
N LYS A 64 1.16 -13.44 -5.38
CA LYS A 64 0.05 -12.62 -4.90
C LYS A 64 0.39 -11.14 -5.03
N VAL A 65 -0.42 -10.41 -5.75
CA VAL A 65 -0.24 -8.98 -6.03
C VAL A 65 -1.54 -8.22 -5.77
N GLU A 66 -1.42 -6.90 -5.68
CA GLU A 66 -2.55 -5.97 -5.54
C GLU A 66 -3.61 -6.38 -4.53
N GLY A 67 -4.82 -6.65 -4.96
CA GLY A 67 -5.98 -6.92 -4.11
C GLY A 67 -5.81 -8.16 -3.24
N ASP A 68 -5.21 -9.23 -3.77
CA ASP A 68 -5.01 -10.49 -3.05
C ASP A 68 -3.96 -10.33 -1.95
N LEU A 69 -2.88 -9.62 -2.24
CA LEU A 69 -1.85 -9.32 -1.25
C LEU A 69 -2.38 -8.38 -0.15
N ARG A 70 -3.17 -7.36 -0.52
CA ARG A 70 -3.79 -6.45 0.47
C ARG A 70 -4.71 -7.20 1.41
N ARG A 71 -5.56 -8.09 0.87
CA ARG A 71 -6.45 -8.95 1.67
C ARG A 71 -5.66 -9.87 2.61
N GLU A 72 -4.59 -10.48 2.13
CA GLU A 72 -3.74 -11.33 2.96
C GLU A 72 -3.08 -10.56 4.11
N ILE A 73 -2.54 -9.39 3.83
CA ILE A 73 -1.95 -8.52 4.87
C ILE A 73 -3.01 -8.14 5.92
N GLU A 74 -4.20 -7.76 5.49
CA GLU A 74 -5.29 -7.39 6.39
C GLU A 74 -5.74 -8.58 7.24
N GLN A 75 -5.91 -9.74 6.64
CA GLN A 75 -6.26 -10.98 7.37
C GLN A 75 -5.18 -11.35 8.41
N ASN A 76 -3.90 -11.20 8.05
CA ASN A 76 -2.81 -11.46 8.99
C ASN A 76 -2.81 -10.49 10.18
N ILE A 77 -3.14 -9.22 9.94
CA ILE A 77 -3.27 -8.22 11.01
C ILE A 77 -4.48 -8.55 11.89
N ARG A 78 -5.65 -8.80 11.30
CA ARG A 78 -6.86 -9.19 12.04
C ARG A 78 -6.63 -10.42 12.90
N ARG A 79 -6.00 -11.45 12.36
CA ARG A 79 -5.65 -12.65 13.13
C ARG A 79 -4.82 -12.32 14.38
N LEU A 80 -3.83 -11.42 14.26
CA LEU A 80 -3.03 -10.99 15.43
C LEU A 80 -3.86 -10.19 16.45
N GLU A 81 -4.84 -9.44 15.99
CA GLU A 81 -5.77 -8.67 16.84
C GLU A 81 -6.74 -9.60 17.58
N ASP A 82 -7.28 -10.60 16.89
CA ASP A 82 -8.22 -11.59 17.45
C ASP A 82 -7.56 -12.46 18.52
N ILE A 83 -6.33 -12.87 18.30
CA ILE A 83 -5.53 -13.61 19.30
C ILE A 83 -5.18 -12.75 20.54
N GLY A 84 -5.35 -11.42 20.47
CA GLY A 84 -4.99 -10.51 21.55
C GLY A 84 -3.49 -10.34 21.78
N SER A 85 -2.68 -10.65 20.77
CA SER A 85 -1.22 -10.55 20.86
C SER A 85 -0.76 -9.10 21.07
N TYR A 86 0.43 -8.91 21.67
CA TYR A 86 1.02 -7.58 21.81
C TYR A 86 1.08 -6.81 20.49
N ARG A 87 1.48 -7.48 19.40
CA ARG A 87 1.51 -6.88 18.06
C ARG A 87 0.13 -6.48 17.57
N GLY A 88 -0.90 -7.31 17.79
CA GLY A 88 -2.29 -7.01 17.46
C GLY A 88 -2.81 -5.78 18.22
N LEU A 89 -2.57 -5.71 19.54
CA LEU A 89 -2.93 -4.53 20.33
C LEU A 89 -2.25 -3.26 19.82
N ARG A 90 -1.00 -3.35 19.38
CA ARG A 90 -0.28 -2.22 18.79
C ARG A 90 -0.90 -1.79 17.45
N HIS A 91 -1.30 -2.75 16.61
CA HIS A 91 -1.99 -2.46 15.34
C HIS A 91 -3.34 -1.78 15.60
N ARG A 92 -4.17 -2.32 16.49
CA ARG A 92 -5.47 -1.74 16.87
C ARG A 92 -5.35 -0.30 17.39
N LYS A 93 -4.31 0.01 18.17
CA LYS A 93 -4.05 1.35 18.68
C LYS A 93 -3.29 2.27 17.73
N ASN A 94 -3.04 1.86 16.49
CA ASN A 94 -2.22 2.59 15.52
C ASN A 94 -0.83 3.01 16.08
N LEU A 95 -0.20 2.10 16.82
CA LEU A 95 1.10 2.32 17.42
C LEU A 95 2.16 1.44 16.74
N PRO A 96 3.46 1.83 16.77
CA PRO A 96 4.53 1.00 16.26
C PRO A 96 4.57 -0.36 16.96
N ALA A 97 4.63 -1.44 16.16
CA ALA A 97 4.66 -2.81 16.67
C ALA A 97 6.07 -3.40 16.83
N ARG A 98 7.11 -2.66 16.40
CA ARG A 98 8.51 -3.14 16.35
C ARG A 98 9.41 -2.48 17.41
N GLY A 99 8.88 -2.06 18.55
CA GLY A 99 9.66 -1.52 19.68
C GLY A 99 10.12 -0.07 19.53
N GLN A 100 9.68 0.67 18.50
CA GLN A 100 10.05 2.09 18.38
C GLN A 100 9.46 2.92 19.53
N ARG A 101 10.21 3.93 19.95
CA ARG A 101 9.74 4.88 20.98
C ARG A 101 8.63 5.77 20.43
N THR A 102 7.63 6.06 21.26
CA THR A 102 6.43 6.83 20.85
C THR A 102 6.41 8.26 21.36
N ARG A 103 7.31 8.64 22.26
CA ARG A 103 7.34 9.99 22.87
C ARG A 103 7.58 11.08 21.82
N SER A 104 8.61 10.93 21.02
CA SER A 104 9.04 11.95 20.02
C SER A 104 8.65 11.57 18.59
N ASN A 105 8.76 10.29 18.25
CA ASN A 105 8.67 9.74 16.92
C ASN A 105 7.35 8.97 16.70
N ALA A 106 7.32 8.05 15.76
CA ALA A 106 6.13 7.29 15.35
C ALA A 106 5.03 8.15 14.69
N ARG A 107 5.44 9.25 14.04
CA ARG A 107 4.52 10.21 13.43
C ARG A 107 3.80 9.63 12.21
N THR A 108 4.43 8.74 11.45
CA THR A 108 3.83 8.10 10.28
C THR A 108 2.51 7.39 10.63
N ARG A 109 2.47 6.72 11.80
CA ARG A 109 1.26 6.01 12.26
C ARG A 109 0.29 6.92 13.02
N ARG A 110 0.80 7.89 13.79
CA ARG A 110 0.01 8.78 14.64
C ARG A 110 -0.44 10.07 13.96
N GLY A 111 0.04 10.34 12.76
CA GLY A 111 -0.21 11.59 12.05
C GLY A 111 0.64 12.77 12.52
N LYS A 112 0.47 13.92 11.89
CA LYS A 112 1.18 15.15 12.21
C LYS A 112 0.94 15.58 13.67
N ARG A 113 1.90 16.28 14.28
CA ARG A 113 1.71 16.87 15.60
C ARG A 113 0.62 17.93 15.53
N LYS A 114 -0.37 17.83 16.42
CA LYS A 114 -1.35 18.88 16.65
C LYS A 114 -0.90 19.66 17.89
N THR A 115 -0.51 20.92 17.69
CA THR A 115 -0.24 21.80 18.82
C THR A 115 -1.56 22.22 19.41
N VAL A 116 -1.75 21.97 20.70
CA VAL A 116 -2.88 22.54 21.45
C VAL A 116 -2.47 23.99 21.72
N GLY A 117 -2.78 24.88 20.76
CA GLY A 117 -2.66 26.31 20.97
C GLY A 117 -3.73 26.81 21.95
N ALA A 118 -3.59 28.04 22.43
CA ALA A 118 -4.67 28.71 23.16
C ALA A 118 -5.90 28.74 22.26
N ILE A 119 -6.84 27.82 22.50
CA ILE A 119 -8.16 27.91 21.89
C ILE A 119 -8.80 29.14 22.49
N LYS A 120 -8.88 30.24 21.71
CA LYS A 120 -9.79 31.32 22.05
C LYS A 120 -11.13 30.69 22.35
N LYS A 121 -11.63 30.87 23.58
CA LYS A 121 -12.99 30.49 23.98
C LYS A 121 -13.98 31.40 23.22
N GLU A 122 -14.01 31.31 21.91
CA GLU A 122 -15.03 31.94 21.10
C GLU A 122 -16.08 30.89 20.79
N LEU A 123 -17.18 31.07 21.50
CA LEU A 123 -18.52 30.64 21.13
C LEU A 123 -18.75 29.13 21.02
N VAL A 124 -18.88 28.49 22.17
CA VAL A 124 -20.00 27.55 22.28
C VAL A 124 -21.27 28.37 22.11
N VAL A 125 -21.69 28.61 20.87
CA VAL A 125 -23.05 28.97 20.57
C VAL A 125 -23.88 27.76 20.95
N THR A 126 -24.44 27.76 22.15
CA THR A 126 -25.47 26.84 22.55
C THR A 126 -26.58 26.98 21.52
N LYS A 127 -26.76 25.96 20.68
CA LYS A 127 -27.97 25.86 19.86
C LYS A 127 -29.15 25.94 20.81
N PRO A 128 -30.10 26.85 20.58
CA PRO A 128 -31.31 26.90 21.39
C PRO A 128 -32.02 25.54 21.27
N ALA A 129 -32.46 25.00 22.41
CA ALA A 129 -33.27 23.78 22.44
C ALA A 129 -34.51 23.99 21.58
N PRO A 130 -34.96 22.97 20.83
CA PRO A 130 -36.22 23.06 20.10
C PRO A 130 -37.35 23.25 21.12
N SER A 131 -38.06 24.36 20.98
CA SER A 131 -39.26 24.62 21.72
C SER A 131 -40.30 23.54 21.44
N ALA A 132 -40.84 22.97 22.50
CA ALA A 132 -41.97 22.04 22.48
C ALA A 132 -43.19 22.61 21.81
#